data_1b9cf5aac1337f8ffe6f9a933e0e7ffd
#
_entry.id   1b9cf5aac1337f8ffe6f9a933e0e7ffd
#
_cell.length_a   1.000
_cell.length_b   1.000
_cell.length_c   1.000
_cell.angle_alpha   90.00
_cell.angle_beta   90.00
_cell.angle_gamma   90.00
#
_symmetry.space_group_name_H-M   'P 1'
#
loop_
_entity.id
_entity.type
_entity.pdbx_description
1 polymer ?
#
loop_
_entity_poly.entity_id
_entity_poly.type
_entity_poly.pdbx_seq_one_letter_code
_entity_poly.pdbx_strand_id
1 'polypeptide(L)'
;KDDVKVKIMTKIPVSGWSFDDSGRCLVENDDPTAFGAGAIRFEVRTNVEDFDYYKDDFENYQDIDDRVIGGITFKGRTYKHIGYNWIQYVAQIDDGRALSIGLTKLDCVPGTMTDIILNNMTFQ
;
A
#
# COMPACT_ATOMS: atom_id res chain seq x y z
N LYS A 1 -0.69 6.09 21.10
CA LYS A 1 -0.95 6.52 21.30
C LYS A 1 -1.27 7.26 20.38
N ASP A 2 -0.88 7.05 19.70
CA ASP A 2 -1.05 8.00 18.82
C ASP A 2 -2.12 7.73 17.86
N ASP A 3 -3.10 8.53 17.81
CA ASP A 3 -4.23 8.39 16.92
C ASP A 3 -3.90 9.00 15.56
N VAL A 4 -2.83 8.49 14.95
CA VAL A 4 -2.48 8.93 13.61
C VAL A 4 -3.41 8.25 12.62
N LYS A 5 -4.15 9.04 11.87
CA LYS A 5 -5.14 8.53 10.93
C LYS A 5 -5.02 9.21 9.57
N VAL A 6 -5.21 8.44 8.54
CA VAL A 6 -5.30 8.93 7.17
C VAL A 6 -6.59 8.40 6.59
N LYS A 7 -7.42 9.28 6.05
CA LYS A 7 -8.60 8.85 5.31
C LYS A 7 -8.21 8.66 3.85
N ILE A 8 -8.42 7.47 3.35
CA ILE A 8 -8.09 7.11 1.98
C ILE A 8 -9.38 6.92 1.21
N MET A 9 -9.51 7.59 0.08
CA MET A 9 -10.63 7.43 -0.82
C MET A 9 -10.12 6.98 -2.16
N THR A 10 -10.83 6.06 -2.78
CA THR A 10 -10.51 5.60 -4.12
C THR A 10 -11.76 5.02 -4.77
N LYS A 11 -11.63 4.56 -6.00
CA LYS A 11 -12.68 3.86 -6.72
C LYS A 11 -12.26 2.41 -6.90
N ILE A 12 -13.15 1.49 -6.56
CA ILE A 12 -12.91 0.07 -6.76
C ILE A 12 -14.02 -0.52 -7.60
N PRO A 13 -13.79 -1.66 -8.26
CA PRO A 13 -14.84 -2.35 -9.01
C PRO A 13 -16.02 -2.71 -8.10
N VAL A 14 -17.19 -2.87 -8.69
CA VAL A 14 -18.39 -3.23 -7.93
C VAL A 14 -18.33 -4.66 -7.41
N SER A 15 -17.42 -5.48 -7.92
CA SER A 15 -17.23 -6.85 -7.46
C SER A 15 -15.77 -7.25 -7.62
N GLY A 16 -15.35 -8.30 -6.91
CA GLY A 16 -13.98 -8.83 -6.99
C GLY A 16 -12.97 -8.13 -6.10
N TRP A 17 -13.38 -7.11 -5.36
CA TRP A 17 -12.53 -6.39 -4.43
C TRP A 17 -13.31 -6.05 -3.18
N SER A 18 -12.69 -6.21 -2.03
CA SER A 18 -13.34 -5.87 -0.76
C SER A 18 -12.30 -5.51 0.29
N PHE A 19 -12.70 -4.71 1.28
CA PHE A 19 -11.84 -4.47 2.43
C PHE A 19 -11.93 -5.66 3.39
N ASP A 20 -10.82 -5.99 4.02
CA ASP A 20 -10.82 -6.99 5.08
C ASP A 20 -11.44 -6.40 6.36
N ASP A 21 -11.60 -7.24 7.38
CA ASP A 21 -12.25 -6.82 8.63
C ASP A 21 -11.48 -5.71 9.35
N SER A 22 -10.17 -5.62 9.13
CA SER A 22 -9.36 -4.57 9.77
C SER A 22 -9.55 -3.22 9.10
N GLY A 23 -10.04 -3.18 7.86
CA GLY A 23 -10.11 -1.98 7.06
C GLY A 23 -8.75 -1.49 6.56
N ARG A 24 -7.68 -2.27 6.77
CA ARG A 24 -6.33 -1.88 6.36
C ARG A 24 -5.87 -2.54 5.08
N CYS A 25 -6.63 -3.49 4.58
CA CYS A 25 -6.29 -4.20 3.35
C CYS A 25 -7.47 -4.17 2.39
N LEU A 26 -7.18 -3.84 1.15
CA LEU A 26 -8.12 -3.97 0.05
C LEU A 26 -7.73 -5.21 -0.74
N VAL A 27 -8.57 -6.22 -0.73
CA VAL A 27 -8.25 -7.56 -1.21
C VAL A 27 -8.91 -7.82 -2.56
N GLU A 28 -8.14 -8.38 -3.49
CA GLU A 28 -8.62 -8.77 -4.81
C GLU A 28 -9.39 -10.08 -4.69
N ASN A 29 -10.54 -10.03 -4.04
CA ASN A 29 -11.41 -11.17 -3.87
C ASN A 29 -12.65 -10.70 -3.12
N ASP A 30 -13.81 -11.26 -3.43
CA ASP A 30 -15.03 -10.94 -2.68
C ASP A 30 -15.03 -11.58 -1.29
N ASP A 31 -14.13 -12.53 -1.05
CA ASP A 31 -13.95 -13.14 0.27
C ASP A 31 -12.67 -12.58 0.90
N PRO A 32 -12.79 -11.63 1.84
CA PRO A 32 -11.61 -11.00 2.44
C PRO A 32 -10.79 -11.94 3.32
N THR A 33 -11.29 -13.15 3.57
CA THR A 33 -10.53 -14.16 4.32
C THR A 33 -9.78 -15.11 3.39
N ALA A 34 -9.89 -14.96 2.07
CA ALA A 34 -9.26 -15.87 1.12
C ALA A 34 -7.75 -15.83 1.26
N PHE A 35 -7.17 -17.00 1.45
CA PHE A 35 -5.73 -17.13 1.59
C PHE A 35 -5.06 -16.94 0.24
N GLY A 36 -4.04 -16.12 0.19
CA GLY A 36 -3.25 -15.97 -1.01
C GLY A 36 -3.78 -14.99 -2.04
N ALA A 37 -4.86 -14.31 -1.73
CA ALA A 37 -5.37 -13.27 -2.62
C ALA A 37 -4.39 -12.10 -2.70
N GLY A 38 -4.37 -11.40 -3.83
CA GLY A 38 -3.65 -10.15 -3.97
C GLY A 38 -4.24 -9.10 -3.05
N ALA A 39 -3.41 -8.24 -2.51
CA ALA A 39 -3.88 -7.23 -1.55
C ALA A 39 -3.10 -5.93 -1.64
N ILE A 40 -3.82 -4.82 -1.46
CA ILE A 40 -3.24 -3.50 -1.23
C ILE A 40 -3.34 -3.27 0.28
N ARG A 41 -2.19 -3.12 0.93
CA ARG A 41 -2.10 -3.01 2.39
C ARG A 41 -1.71 -1.60 2.77
N PHE A 42 -2.40 -1.04 3.75
CA PHE A 42 -2.16 0.33 4.20
C PHE A 42 -1.61 0.31 5.61
N GLU A 43 -0.61 1.16 5.84
CA GLU A 43 -0.04 1.33 7.17
C GLU A 43 0.25 2.80 7.39
N VAL A 44 -0.10 3.31 8.58
CA VAL A 44 0.08 4.72 8.92
C VAL A 44 1.04 4.81 10.09
N ARG A 45 1.99 5.74 9.99
CA ARG A 45 2.95 6.04 11.05
C ARG A 45 3.08 7.56 11.15
N THR A 46 3.81 8.02 12.15
CA THR A 46 4.11 9.43 12.31
C THR A 46 5.19 9.88 11.32
N ASN A 47 6.22 9.07 11.16
CA ASN A 47 7.36 9.39 10.32
C ASN A 47 7.58 8.29 9.28
N VAL A 48 7.95 8.70 8.06
CA VAL A 48 8.19 7.74 6.98
C VAL A 48 9.34 6.79 7.30
N GLU A 49 10.32 7.22 8.10
CA GLU A 49 11.44 6.37 8.50
C GLU A 49 10.99 5.16 9.33
N ASP A 50 9.82 5.26 9.96
CA ASP A 50 9.29 4.15 10.76
C ASP A 50 9.01 2.90 9.89
N PHE A 51 8.81 3.09 8.59
CA PHE A 51 8.60 1.97 7.67
C PHE A 51 9.90 1.21 7.36
N ASP A 52 11.05 1.71 7.80
CA ASP A 52 12.33 1.05 7.61
C ASP A 52 12.74 0.19 8.81
N TYR A 53 11.87 0.04 9.80
CA TYR A 53 12.19 -0.67 11.04
C TYR A 53 12.72 -2.09 10.78
N TYR A 54 12.12 -2.81 9.83
CA TYR A 54 12.54 -4.17 9.50
C TYR A 54 13.40 -4.24 8.23
N LYS A 55 13.97 -3.11 7.79
CA LYS A 55 14.65 -3.05 6.51
C LYS A 55 15.81 -4.04 6.40
N ASP A 56 16.51 -4.29 7.50
CA ASP A 56 17.61 -5.24 7.51
C ASP A 56 17.16 -6.68 7.25
N ASP A 57 15.89 -6.98 7.44
CA ASP A 57 15.32 -8.29 7.18
C ASP A 57 14.75 -8.43 5.76
N PHE A 58 14.77 -7.35 4.98
CA PHE A 58 14.26 -7.40 3.61
C PHE A 58 15.25 -8.10 2.69
N GLU A 59 14.74 -9.06 1.91
CA GLU A 59 15.52 -9.77 0.92
C GLU A 59 15.31 -9.16 -0.46
N ASN A 60 16.34 -9.17 -1.30
CA ASN A 60 16.24 -8.69 -2.68
C ASN A 60 15.74 -7.25 -2.79
N TYR A 61 16.16 -6.41 -1.86
CA TYR A 61 15.73 -5.02 -1.82
C TYR A 61 16.20 -4.24 -3.06
N GLN A 62 15.27 -3.52 -3.69
CA GLN A 62 15.58 -2.63 -4.79
C GLN A 62 14.71 -1.39 -4.71
N ASP A 63 15.32 -0.23 -4.97
CA ASP A 63 14.56 0.99 -5.17
C ASP A 63 13.97 0.93 -6.59
N ILE A 64 12.73 1.39 -6.74
CA ILE A 64 12.07 1.54 -8.02
C ILE A 64 11.63 2.99 -8.16
N ASP A 65 11.13 3.35 -9.35
CA ASP A 65 10.73 4.72 -9.62
C ASP A 65 9.68 5.22 -8.64
N ASP A 66 9.77 6.51 -8.32
CA ASP A 66 8.75 7.18 -7.51
C ASP A 66 7.41 7.14 -8.26
N ARG A 67 6.33 7.22 -7.50
CA ARG A 67 4.99 7.27 -8.08
C ARG A 67 4.20 8.37 -7.41
N VAL A 68 3.50 9.17 -8.20
CA VAL A 68 2.58 10.17 -7.65
C VAL A 68 1.22 9.50 -7.45
N ILE A 69 0.74 9.53 -6.22
CA ILE A 69 -0.56 8.98 -5.86
C ILE A 69 -1.28 10.05 -5.04
N GLY A 70 -2.46 10.45 -5.48
CA GLY A 70 -3.22 11.47 -4.77
C GLY A 70 -2.51 12.82 -4.68
N GLY A 71 -1.69 13.13 -5.68
CA GLY A 71 -0.93 14.38 -5.69
C GLY A 71 0.33 14.37 -4.83
N ILE A 72 0.64 13.25 -4.19
CA ILE A 72 1.81 13.12 -3.31
C ILE A 72 2.81 12.18 -3.96
N THR A 73 4.10 12.56 -3.93
CA THR A 73 5.15 11.69 -4.47
C THR A 73 5.54 10.65 -3.45
N PHE A 74 5.33 9.40 -3.80
CA PHE A 74 5.71 8.24 -2.98
C PHE A 74 7.00 7.65 -3.51
N LYS A 75 7.91 7.27 -2.63
CA LYS A 75 9.09 6.52 -3.00
C LYS A 75 8.72 5.06 -3.12
N GLY A 76 9.16 4.42 -4.22
CA GLY A 76 8.87 3.02 -4.47
C GLY A 76 10.05 2.11 -4.16
N ARG A 77 9.73 0.90 -3.71
CA ARG A 77 10.74 -0.13 -3.47
C ARG A 77 10.10 -1.50 -3.56
N THR A 78 10.93 -2.49 -3.87
CA THR A 78 10.49 -3.89 -3.87
C THR A 78 11.41 -4.69 -2.96
N TYR A 79 10.87 -5.72 -2.35
CA TYR A 79 11.62 -6.62 -1.49
C TYR A 79 10.79 -7.86 -1.19
N LYS A 80 11.45 -8.86 -0.60
CA LYS A 80 10.77 -10.03 -0.07
C LYS A 80 10.87 -10.00 1.45
N HIS A 81 9.76 -10.24 2.12
CA HIS A 81 9.73 -10.24 3.57
C HIS A 81 8.59 -11.15 4.06
N ILE A 82 8.91 -12.02 4.99
CA ILE A 82 7.95 -12.96 5.59
C ILE A 82 7.16 -13.73 4.53
N GLY A 83 7.89 -14.26 3.53
CA GLY A 83 7.29 -15.11 2.51
C GLY A 83 6.55 -14.40 1.39
N TYR A 84 6.46 -13.08 1.42
CA TYR A 84 5.79 -12.30 0.38
C TYR A 84 6.76 -11.43 -0.37
N ASN A 85 6.53 -11.28 -1.67
CA ASN A 85 7.16 -10.24 -2.47
C ASN A 85 6.31 -8.99 -2.38
N TRP A 86 6.94 -7.86 -2.05
CA TRP A 86 6.26 -6.60 -1.85
C TRP A 86 6.66 -5.59 -2.92
N ILE A 87 5.69 -4.80 -3.36
CA ILE A 87 5.93 -3.51 -3.99
C ILE A 87 5.38 -2.51 -2.99
N GLN A 88 6.24 -1.63 -2.48
CA GLN A 88 5.82 -0.71 -1.43
C GLN A 88 6.10 0.73 -1.84
N TYR A 89 5.12 1.58 -1.62
CA TYR A 89 5.22 3.02 -1.82
C TYR A 89 5.04 3.71 -0.48
N VAL A 90 5.99 4.57 -0.12
CA VAL A 90 5.96 5.26 1.17
C VAL A 90 6.12 6.76 0.97
N ALA A 91 5.41 7.54 1.76
CA ALA A 91 5.52 8.99 1.71
C ALA A 91 5.20 9.62 3.05
N GLN A 92 5.86 10.75 3.33
CA GLN A 92 5.45 11.62 4.40
C GLN A 92 4.34 12.50 3.83
N ILE A 93 3.13 12.37 4.38
CA ILE A 93 1.97 13.13 3.87
C ILE A 93 2.00 14.55 4.41
N ASP A 94 2.28 14.71 5.69
CA ASP A 94 2.41 16.00 6.35
C ASP A 94 3.33 15.84 7.56
N ASP A 95 3.43 16.86 8.40
CA ASP A 95 4.37 16.87 9.52
C ASP A 95 4.19 15.73 10.52
N GLY A 96 3.01 15.17 10.62
CA GLY A 96 2.72 14.16 11.64
C GLY A 96 2.20 12.86 11.09
N ARG A 97 2.16 12.68 9.76
CA ARG A 97 1.59 11.47 9.17
C ARG A 97 2.40 10.98 7.99
N ALA A 98 2.68 9.69 8.02
CA ALA A 98 3.31 8.97 6.92
C ALA A 98 2.46 7.77 6.54
N LEU A 99 2.43 7.44 5.26
CA LEU A 99 1.61 6.36 4.72
C LEU A 99 2.45 5.39 3.93
N SER A 100 2.21 4.10 4.15
CA SER A 100 2.73 3.02 3.32
C SER A 100 1.58 2.37 2.58
N ILE A 101 1.76 2.19 1.27
CA ILE A 101 0.85 1.43 0.42
C ILE A 101 1.66 0.26 -0.10
N GLY A 102 1.35 -0.93 0.38
CA GLY A 102 2.09 -2.14 0.03
C GLY A 102 1.24 -3.08 -0.81
N LEU A 103 1.82 -3.59 -1.89
CA LEU A 103 1.15 -4.54 -2.78
C LEU A 103 1.78 -5.91 -2.58
N THR A 104 0.94 -6.91 -2.28
CA THR A 104 1.36 -8.30 -2.22
C THR A 104 0.55 -9.09 -3.23
N LYS A 105 1.23 -9.91 -4.06
CA LYS A 105 0.60 -10.71 -5.12
C LYS A 105 -0.17 -9.87 -6.13
N LEU A 106 0.20 -8.62 -6.28
CA LEU A 106 -0.33 -7.69 -7.27
C LEU A 106 0.85 -6.99 -7.91
N ASP A 107 0.66 -6.52 -9.12
CA ASP A 107 1.57 -5.58 -9.74
C ASP A 107 0.80 -4.30 -10.09
N CYS A 108 1.51 -3.26 -10.48
CA CYS A 108 0.89 -1.98 -10.84
C CYS A 108 1.26 -1.57 -12.26
N VAL A 109 1.37 -2.55 -13.15
CA VAL A 109 1.58 -2.29 -14.57
C VAL A 109 0.45 -1.38 -15.08
N PRO A 110 0.75 -0.37 -15.89
CA PRO A 110 -0.28 0.55 -16.39
C PRO A 110 -1.45 -0.19 -17.04
N GLY A 111 -2.65 0.19 -16.65
CA GLY A 111 -3.89 -0.39 -17.15
C GLY A 111 -4.43 -1.54 -16.32
N THR A 112 -3.68 -2.08 -15.38
CA THR A 112 -4.22 -3.09 -14.45
C THR A 112 -5.21 -2.46 -13.49
N MET A 113 -6.06 -3.27 -12.88
CA MET A 113 -7.02 -2.76 -11.90
C MET A 113 -6.31 -2.12 -10.70
N THR A 114 -5.19 -2.72 -10.27
CA THR A 114 -4.38 -2.15 -9.20
C THR A 114 -3.90 -0.74 -9.55
N ASP A 115 -3.37 -0.57 -10.77
CA ASP A 115 -2.93 0.74 -11.26
C ASP A 115 -4.08 1.74 -11.25
N ILE A 116 -5.25 1.34 -11.72
CA ILE A 116 -6.43 2.20 -11.77
C ILE A 116 -6.86 2.60 -10.35
N ILE A 117 -6.87 1.66 -9.42
CA ILE A 117 -7.23 1.94 -8.02
C ILE A 117 -6.25 2.96 -7.41
N LEU A 118 -4.94 2.76 -7.62
CA LEU A 118 -3.94 3.70 -7.10
C LEU A 118 -4.11 5.09 -7.72
N ASN A 119 -4.39 5.15 -9.01
CA ASN A 119 -4.54 6.43 -9.70
C ASN A 119 -5.79 7.22 -9.27
N ASN A 120 -6.74 6.57 -8.63
CA ASN A 120 -7.94 7.22 -8.13
C ASN A 120 -7.89 7.53 -6.64
N MET A 121 -6.77 7.25 -5.97
CA MET A 121 -6.66 7.51 -4.53
C MET A 121 -6.52 8.99 -4.23
N THR A 122 -7.17 9.40 -3.15
CA THR A 122 -6.95 10.70 -2.53
C THR A 122 -6.87 10.50 -1.02
N PHE A 123 -6.25 11.44 -0.35
CA PHE A 123 -5.97 11.34 1.09
C PHE A 123 -6.45 12.57 1.83
N GLN A 124 -6.95 12.36 3.04
CA GLN A 124 -7.34 13.46 3.92
C GLN A 124 -6.78 13.24 5.32
#